data_2e4c8802643b6069b5d1e0a4c1888fd7
#
_entry.id   2e4c8802643b6069b5d1e0a4c1888fd7
#
_cell.length_a   1.000
_cell.length_b   1.000
_cell.length_c   1.000
_cell.angle_alpha   90.00
_cell.angle_beta   90.00
_cell.angle_gamma   90.00
#
_symmetry.space_group_name_H-M   'P 1'
#
loop_
_entity.id
_entity.type
_entity.pdbx_description
1 polymer ?
#
loop_
_entity_poly.entity_id
_entity_poly.type
_entity_poly.pdbx_seq_one_letter_code
_entity_poly.pdbx_strand_id
1 'polypeptide(L)'
;MPDYELVEQPDSIAPDLGRHEYVGIDTEFMREKTFFAELCLVQIATGSRIYCVDPLPGNPMGAFWDTLMRDTWVLHSGRQDIEVVYQSAQRMPERVFDTQVAAGLLGYAPQMGYATLVKELFDASIDKTHTRANWSRRPLPDEYLHYAAEDVEYLLPAREMLGEQLDKKGRLAWAEEDSAMLLDPALYDVDPKLAIGRLKGARNM
;
A
#
# COMPACT_ATOMS: atom_id res chain seq x y z
N MET A 1 -19.74 0.27 -6.04
CA MET A 1 -18.95 -0.42 -5.01
C MET A 1 -18.09 -1.42 -5.72
N PRO A 2 -16.79 -1.46 -5.47
CA PRO A 2 -15.90 -2.45 -6.08
C PRO A 2 -16.32 -3.87 -5.68
N ASP A 3 -16.14 -4.81 -6.60
CA ASP A 3 -16.25 -6.24 -6.33
C ASP A 3 -14.90 -6.73 -5.79
N TYR A 4 -14.89 -7.45 -4.68
CA TYR A 4 -13.67 -7.92 -4.02
C TYR A 4 -13.82 -9.36 -3.53
N GLU A 5 -12.69 -10.01 -3.34
CA GLU A 5 -12.58 -11.35 -2.77
C GLU A 5 -11.81 -11.29 -1.43
N LEU A 6 -12.42 -11.77 -0.35
CA LEU A 6 -11.72 -11.97 0.93
C LEU A 6 -10.90 -13.26 0.86
N VAL A 7 -9.59 -13.14 1.05
CA VAL A 7 -8.64 -14.24 0.92
C VAL A 7 -8.05 -14.57 2.30
N GLU A 8 -8.51 -15.69 2.88
CA GLU A 8 -7.99 -16.21 4.14
C GLU A 8 -6.82 -17.20 3.95
N GLN A 9 -6.56 -17.62 2.72
CA GLN A 9 -5.42 -18.48 2.35
C GLN A 9 -4.54 -17.80 1.31
N PRO A 10 -3.62 -16.91 1.71
CA PRO A 10 -2.88 -16.04 0.81
C PRO A 10 -2.14 -16.75 -0.32
N ASP A 11 -1.53 -17.90 -0.06
CA ASP A 11 -0.80 -18.66 -1.08
C ASP A 11 -1.69 -19.14 -2.24
N SER A 12 -3.02 -19.20 -2.05
CA SER A 12 -3.96 -19.63 -3.09
C SER A 12 -4.03 -18.69 -4.30
N ILE A 13 -3.81 -17.39 -4.09
CA ILE A 13 -3.85 -16.37 -5.16
C ILE A 13 -2.49 -16.09 -5.82
N ALA A 14 -1.40 -16.66 -5.29
CA ALA A 14 -0.07 -16.44 -5.84
C ALA A 14 0.03 -16.74 -7.36
N PRO A 15 -0.62 -17.81 -7.92
CA PRO A 15 -0.58 -18.04 -9.37
C PRO A 15 -1.30 -16.98 -10.21
N ASP A 16 -2.25 -16.24 -9.63
CA ASP A 16 -2.91 -15.14 -10.33
C ASP A 16 -2.06 -13.88 -10.28
N LEU A 17 -1.51 -13.53 -9.12
CA LEU A 17 -0.64 -12.35 -8.93
C LEU A 17 0.52 -12.35 -9.92
N GLY A 18 1.24 -13.45 -10.07
CA GLY A 18 2.41 -13.55 -10.95
C GLY A 18 2.13 -13.41 -12.46
N ARG A 19 0.90 -13.09 -12.85
CA ARG A 19 0.51 -12.81 -14.26
C ARG A 19 0.46 -11.32 -14.57
N HIS A 20 0.64 -10.47 -13.57
CA HIS A 20 0.48 -9.03 -13.68
C HIS A 20 1.84 -8.33 -13.59
N GLU A 21 2.04 -7.31 -14.39
CA GLU A 21 3.24 -6.46 -14.32
C GLU A 21 3.10 -5.44 -13.18
N TYR A 22 1.88 -4.96 -12.97
CA TYR A 22 1.53 -3.96 -11.96
C TYR A 22 0.40 -4.47 -11.09
N VAL A 23 0.52 -4.23 -9.80
CA VAL A 23 -0.54 -4.48 -8.81
C VAL A 23 -0.72 -3.25 -7.93
N GLY A 24 -1.97 -2.83 -7.73
CA GLY A 24 -2.29 -1.77 -6.76
C GLY A 24 -2.23 -2.34 -5.36
N ILE A 25 -1.53 -1.69 -4.45
CA ILE A 25 -1.35 -2.16 -3.07
C ILE A 25 -1.72 -1.07 -2.08
N ASP A 26 -2.44 -1.47 -1.04
CA ASP A 26 -2.63 -0.70 0.19
C ASP A 26 -2.62 -1.65 1.39
N THR A 27 -2.45 -1.13 2.60
CA THR A 27 -2.43 -1.96 3.81
C THR A 27 -3.20 -1.33 4.95
N GLU A 28 -3.85 -2.20 5.74
CA GLU A 28 -4.41 -1.81 7.02
C GLU A 28 -3.67 -2.47 8.17
N PHE A 29 -3.38 -1.69 9.20
CA PHE A 29 -2.55 -2.15 10.32
C PHE A 29 -2.95 -1.49 11.64
N MET A 30 -2.56 -2.11 12.75
CA MET A 30 -2.73 -1.57 14.10
C MET A 30 -1.38 -1.19 14.71
N ARG A 31 -1.27 0.03 15.28
CA ARG A 31 -0.08 0.51 15.99
C ARG A 31 -0.50 1.24 17.26
N GLU A 32 -1.12 0.54 18.20
CA GLU A 32 -1.59 1.15 19.45
C GLU A 32 -0.71 0.81 20.65
N LYS A 33 -0.27 -0.45 20.77
CA LYS A 33 0.42 -0.98 21.94
C LYS A 33 1.78 -1.57 21.64
N THR A 34 2.16 -1.61 20.37
CA THR A 34 3.40 -2.20 19.88
C THR A 34 4.28 -1.14 19.22
N PHE A 35 5.59 -1.34 19.27
CA PHE A 35 6.53 -0.47 18.55
C PHE A 35 6.39 -0.65 17.04
N PHE A 36 6.32 -1.89 16.58
CA PHE A 36 6.05 -2.22 15.19
C PHE A 36 4.54 -2.35 14.96
N ALA A 37 4.10 -1.96 13.78
CA ALA A 37 2.72 -2.13 13.39
C ALA A 37 2.41 -3.62 13.17
N GLU A 38 1.21 -4.04 13.53
CA GLU A 38 0.65 -5.35 13.22
C GLU A 38 -0.10 -5.23 11.89
N LEU A 39 0.37 -5.94 10.86
CA LEU A 39 -0.32 -6.00 9.57
C LEU A 39 -1.64 -6.76 9.74
N CYS A 40 -2.74 -6.12 9.38
CA CYS A 40 -4.10 -6.66 9.58
C CYS A 40 -4.82 -6.99 8.27
N LEU A 41 -4.50 -6.31 7.17
CA LEU A 41 -5.07 -6.58 5.86
C LEU A 41 -4.10 -6.11 4.78
N VAL A 42 -4.06 -6.80 3.65
CA VAL A 42 -3.37 -6.37 2.43
C VAL A 42 -4.40 -6.31 1.32
N GLN A 43 -4.62 -5.13 0.78
CA GLN A 43 -5.47 -4.95 -0.38
C GLN A 43 -4.63 -5.03 -1.65
N ILE A 44 -5.12 -5.76 -2.64
CA ILE A 44 -4.43 -5.93 -3.92
C ILE A 44 -5.42 -5.73 -5.05
N ALA A 45 -5.19 -4.72 -5.89
CA ALA A 45 -5.89 -4.59 -7.16
C ALA A 45 -5.02 -5.16 -8.29
N THR A 46 -5.61 -6.06 -9.07
CA THR A 46 -5.09 -6.48 -10.37
C THR A 46 -5.91 -5.82 -11.48
N GLY A 47 -5.56 -6.04 -12.73
CA GLY A 47 -6.34 -5.47 -13.86
C GLY A 47 -7.81 -5.95 -13.92
N SER A 48 -8.18 -6.98 -13.16
CA SER A 48 -9.51 -7.61 -13.23
C SER A 48 -10.16 -7.92 -11.89
N ARG A 49 -9.43 -7.90 -10.78
CA ARG A 49 -9.91 -8.30 -9.45
C ARG A 49 -9.32 -7.44 -8.35
N ILE A 50 -10.05 -7.38 -7.24
CA ILE A 50 -9.54 -6.84 -5.98
C ILE A 50 -9.57 -7.96 -4.94
N TYR A 51 -8.44 -8.14 -4.28
CA TYR A 51 -8.28 -9.09 -3.18
C TYR A 51 -8.08 -8.33 -1.88
N CYS A 52 -8.83 -8.74 -0.85
CA CYS A 52 -8.60 -8.35 0.55
C CYS A 52 -7.97 -9.56 1.25
N VAL A 53 -6.67 -9.53 1.44
CA VAL A 53 -5.89 -10.67 1.97
C VAL A 53 -5.74 -10.54 3.47
N ASP A 54 -6.22 -11.54 4.22
CA ASP A 54 -6.14 -11.59 5.68
C ASP A 54 -4.88 -12.34 6.15
N PRO A 55 -3.89 -11.65 6.74
CA PRO A 55 -2.68 -12.28 7.26
C PRO A 55 -2.84 -12.84 8.68
N LEU A 56 -3.86 -12.44 9.44
CA LEU A 56 -3.97 -12.73 10.88
C LEU A 56 -4.23 -14.20 11.24
N PRO A 57 -4.96 -15.02 10.43
CA PRO A 57 -5.13 -16.43 10.76
C PRO A 57 -3.83 -17.24 10.86
N GLY A 58 -2.69 -16.66 10.43
CA GLY A 58 -1.40 -17.33 10.49
C GLY A 58 -1.22 -18.43 9.45
N ASN A 59 -1.99 -18.38 8.37
CA ASN A 59 -1.85 -19.27 7.24
C ASN A 59 -0.53 -19.02 6.49
N PRO A 60 0.00 -20.02 5.77
CA PRO A 60 1.20 -19.84 4.97
C PRO A 60 1.06 -18.68 3.97
N MET A 61 2.08 -17.85 3.90
CA MET A 61 2.17 -16.70 3.00
C MET A 61 3.47 -16.70 2.18
N GLY A 62 4.16 -17.84 2.11
CA GLY A 62 5.46 -17.92 1.46
C GLY A 62 5.36 -17.68 -0.03
N ALA A 63 4.51 -18.44 -0.72
CA ALA A 63 4.31 -18.29 -2.16
C ALA A 63 3.65 -16.97 -2.53
N PHE A 64 2.74 -16.47 -1.69
CA PHE A 64 2.13 -15.15 -1.83
C PHE A 64 3.20 -14.05 -1.84
N TRP A 65 4.05 -13.98 -0.81
CA TRP A 65 5.11 -12.98 -0.76
C TRP A 65 6.15 -13.16 -1.86
N ASP A 66 6.55 -14.42 -2.17
CA ASP A 66 7.51 -14.69 -3.25
C ASP A 66 7.04 -14.16 -4.61
N THR A 67 5.74 -14.16 -4.84
CA THR A 67 5.15 -13.66 -6.08
C THR A 67 4.96 -12.16 -6.02
N LEU A 68 4.28 -11.67 -4.98
CA LEU A 68 3.93 -10.25 -4.85
C LEU A 68 5.15 -9.33 -4.87
N MET A 69 6.30 -9.77 -4.31
CA MET A 69 7.52 -8.97 -4.29
C MET A 69 8.16 -8.77 -5.66
N ARG A 70 7.83 -9.59 -6.66
CA ARG A 70 8.35 -9.47 -8.04
C ARG A 70 7.54 -8.51 -8.90
N ASP A 71 6.28 -8.28 -8.53
CA ASP A 71 5.39 -7.37 -9.22
C ASP A 71 5.80 -5.91 -8.95
N THR A 72 5.44 -5.00 -9.85
CA THR A 72 5.59 -3.58 -9.58
C THR A 72 4.41 -3.11 -8.73
N TRP A 73 4.68 -2.68 -7.51
CA TRP A 73 3.64 -2.16 -6.63
C TRP A 73 3.26 -0.73 -7.01
N VAL A 74 1.99 -0.50 -7.22
CA VAL A 74 1.41 0.83 -7.37
C VAL A 74 0.76 1.22 -6.06
N LEU A 75 1.26 2.29 -5.46
CA LEU A 75 0.87 2.78 -4.15
C LEU A 75 0.44 4.25 -4.22
N HIS A 76 -0.13 4.75 -3.15
CA HIS A 76 -0.33 6.18 -2.95
C HIS A 76 0.22 6.62 -1.59
N SER A 77 1.33 7.36 -1.57
CA SER A 77 2.04 7.72 -0.33
C SER A 77 2.51 6.49 0.47
N GLY A 78 3.00 5.47 -0.25
CA GLY A 78 3.16 4.08 0.19
C GLY A 78 4.29 3.80 1.18
N ARG A 79 4.90 4.83 1.80
CA ARG A 79 5.99 4.63 2.76
C ARG A 79 5.60 3.77 3.95
N GLN A 80 4.39 3.97 4.49
CA GLN A 80 3.93 3.21 5.66
C GLN A 80 3.57 1.78 5.29
N ASP A 81 3.00 1.57 4.10
CA ASP A 81 2.65 0.25 3.59
C ASP A 81 3.89 -0.62 3.42
N ILE A 82 4.93 -0.06 2.79
CA ILE A 82 6.22 -0.74 2.65
C ILE A 82 6.84 -1.02 4.02
N GLU A 83 6.79 -0.07 4.98
CA GLU A 83 7.28 -0.27 6.35
C GLU A 83 6.61 -1.47 7.01
N VAL A 84 5.29 -1.51 6.98
CA VAL A 84 4.50 -2.56 7.65
C VAL A 84 4.74 -3.93 7.01
N VAL A 85 4.75 -3.98 5.69
CA VAL A 85 5.05 -5.23 4.98
C VAL A 85 6.50 -5.68 5.21
N TYR A 86 7.47 -4.77 5.16
CA TYR A 86 8.87 -5.09 5.43
C TYR A 86 9.03 -5.67 6.84
N GLN A 87 8.38 -5.10 7.83
CA GLN A 87 8.42 -5.59 9.21
C GLN A 87 7.77 -6.97 9.36
N SER A 88 6.67 -7.23 8.63
CA SER A 88 5.93 -8.50 8.71
C SER A 88 6.58 -9.61 7.90
N ALA A 89 6.99 -9.32 6.66
CA ALA A 89 7.50 -10.31 5.70
C ALA A 89 9.02 -10.40 5.67
N GLN A 90 9.75 -9.39 6.23
CA GLN A 90 11.21 -9.23 6.11
C GLN A 90 11.66 -9.19 4.63
N ARG A 91 10.84 -8.62 3.78
CA ARG A 91 11.03 -8.52 2.33
C ARG A 91 10.51 -7.18 1.83
N MET A 92 11.00 -6.76 0.67
CA MET A 92 10.58 -5.55 -0.02
C MET A 92 10.24 -5.87 -1.47
N PRO A 93 9.30 -5.14 -2.10
CA PRO A 93 9.05 -5.29 -3.53
C PRO A 93 10.29 -4.90 -4.34
N GLU A 94 10.43 -5.50 -5.51
CA GLU A 94 11.53 -5.16 -6.42
C GLU A 94 11.35 -3.79 -7.07
N ARG A 95 10.11 -3.37 -7.29
CA ARG A 95 9.76 -2.10 -7.94
C ARG A 95 8.52 -1.49 -7.33
N VAL A 96 8.49 -0.17 -7.30
CA VAL A 96 7.32 0.61 -6.86
C VAL A 96 7.07 1.79 -7.79
N PHE A 97 5.81 2.18 -7.90
CA PHE A 97 5.37 3.43 -8.49
C PHE A 97 4.40 4.11 -7.51
N ASP A 98 4.80 5.26 -6.97
CA ASP A 98 3.97 6.02 -6.04
C ASP A 98 3.19 7.09 -6.78
N THR A 99 1.86 6.97 -6.80
CA THR A 99 0.96 7.89 -7.50
C THR A 99 0.98 9.30 -6.90
N GLN A 100 1.32 9.46 -5.61
CA GLN A 100 1.48 10.78 -4.99
C GLN A 100 2.74 11.49 -5.52
N VAL A 101 3.85 10.76 -5.66
CA VAL A 101 5.10 11.26 -6.28
C VAL A 101 4.83 11.66 -7.73
N ALA A 102 4.19 10.78 -8.48
CA ALA A 102 3.85 11.00 -9.89
C ALA A 102 2.98 12.25 -10.08
N ALA A 103 1.95 12.42 -9.24
CA ALA A 103 1.09 13.60 -9.26
C ALA A 103 1.88 14.88 -8.94
N GLY A 104 2.76 14.85 -7.95
CA GLY A 104 3.63 15.98 -7.59
C GLY A 104 4.51 16.44 -8.77
N LEU A 105 5.11 15.50 -9.53
CA LEU A 105 5.93 15.80 -10.72
C LEU A 105 5.11 16.37 -11.89
N LEU A 106 3.81 16.16 -11.91
CA LEU A 106 2.88 16.75 -12.88
C LEU A 106 2.40 18.15 -12.47
N GLY A 107 2.66 18.57 -11.22
CA GLY A 107 2.27 19.87 -10.69
C GLY A 107 0.96 19.88 -9.91
N TYR A 108 0.43 18.72 -9.53
CA TYR A 108 -0.66 18.65 -8.56
C TYR A 108 -0.19 19.13 -7.18
N ALA A 109 -1.13 19.36 -6.27
CA ALA A 109 -0.81 19.84 -4.93
C ALA A 109 0.19 18.89 -4.22
N PRO A 110 1.21 19.43 -3.52
CA PRO A 110 2.14 18.59 -2.77
C PRO A 110 1.41 17.72 -1.74
N GLN A 111 1.81 16.45 -1.63
CA GLN A 111 1.22 15.50 -0.69
C GLN A 111 -0.31 15.36 -0.85
N MET A 112 -0.80 15.48 -2.09
CA MET A 112 -2.23 15.26 -2.39
C MET A 112 -2.66 13.89 -1.87
N GLY A 113 -3.76 13.84 -1.13
CA GLY A 113 -4.31 12.57 -0.64
C GLY A 113 -5.03 11.79 -1.73
N TYR A 114 -5.08 10.47 -1.59
CA TYR A 114 -5.63 9.54 -2.58
C TYR A 114 -7.05 9.90 -3.05
N ALA A 115 -7.99 10.11 -2.12
CA ALA A 115 -9.36 10.47 -2.51
C ALA A 115 -9.44 11.80 -3.28
N THR A 116 -8.53 12.75 -3.04
CA THR A 116 -8.46 13.99 -3.82
C THR A 116 -7.92 13.70 -5.23
N LEU A 117 -6.90 12.87 -5.35
CA LEU A 117 -6.35 12.44 -6.63
C LEU A 117 -7.42 11.71 -7.46
N VAL A 118 -8.15 10.78 -6.85
CA VAL A 118 -9.25 10.04 -7.52
C VAL A 118 -10.34 11.00 -7.99
N LYS A 119 -10.70 11.98 -7.17
CA LYS A 119 -11.69 13.00 -7.57
C LYS A 119 -11.20 13.82 -8.75
N GLU A 120 -9.94 14.23 -8.78
CA GLU A 120 -9.34 15.02 -9.86
C GLU A 120 -9.22 14.23 -11.17
N LEU A 121 -8.85 12.94 -11.10
CA LEU A 121 -8.60 12.14 -12.29
C LEU A 121 -9.87 11.49 -12.86
N PHE A 122 -10.82 11.10 -12.00
CA PHE A 122 -11.95 10.24 -12.37
C PHE A 122 -13.33 10.84 -12.06
N ASP A 123 -13.39 12.01 -11.41
CA ASP A 123 -14.62 12.61 -10.87
C ASP A 123 -15.38 11.65 -9.91
N ALA A 124 -14.67 10.71 -9.30
CA ALA A 124 -15.17 9.73 -8.35
C ALA A 124 -14.96 10.17 -6.90
N SER A 125 -15.76 9.63 -5.99
CA SER A 125 -15.62 9.89 -4.54
C SER A 125 -15.36 8.59 -3.82
N ILE A 126 -14.38 8.59 -2.92
CA ILE A 126 -14.00 7.46 -2.05
C ILE A 126 -14.48 7.75 -0.63
N ASP A 127 -15.00 6.72 0.04
CA ASP A 127 -15.37 6.81 1.45
C ASP A 127 -14.10 6.96 2.33
N LYS A 128 -14.21 7.71 3.43
CA LYS A 128 -13.13 7.93 4.41
C LYS A 128 -13.55 7.58 5.84
N THR A 129 -14.65 6.88 6.01
CA THR A 129 -15.26 6.69 7.33
C THR A 129 -14.50 5.71 8.21
N HIS A 130 -13.71 4.79 7.64
CA HIS A 130 -13.07 3.70 8.36
C HIS A 130 -11.55 3.82 8.59
N THR A 131 -10.94 4.98 8.29
CA THR A 131 -9.49 5.24 8.46
C THR A 131 -8.95 4.91 9.87
N ARG A 132 -9.79 4.90 10.91
CA ARG A 132 -9.43 4.62 12.31
C ARG A 132 -10.17 3.41 12.87
N ALA A 133 -10.53 2.47 12.01
CA ALA A 133 -11.22 1.26 12.41
C ALA A 133 -10.29 0.29 13.17
N ASN A 134 -10.88 -0.62 13.95
CA ASN A 134 -10.11 -1.70 14.57
C ASN A 134 -9.91 -2.83 13.55
N TRP A 135 -8.83 -2.75 12.78
CA TRP A 135 -8.49 -3.71 11.73
C TRP A 135 -8.07 -5.09 12.25
N SER A 136 -7.72 -5.22 13.54
CA SER A 136 -7.41 -6.53 14.14
C SER A 136 -8.65 -7.34 14.53
N ARG A 137 -9.85 -6.73 14.44
CA ARG A 137 -11.11 -7.43 14.72
C ARG A 137 -11.35 -8.55 13.70
N ARG A 138 -11.86 -9.70 14.20
CA ARG A 138 -12.33 -10.79 13.34
C ARG A 138 -13.71 -11.29 13.81
N PRO A 139 -14.62 -11.65 12.87
CA PRO A 139 -14.51 -11.38 11.43
C PRO A 139 -14.51 -9.88 11.13
N LEU A 140 -13.89 -9.50 10.00
CA LEU A 140 -13.97 -8.13 9.51
C LEU A 140 -15.39 -7.83 9.04
N PRO A 141 -15.99 -6.69 9.41
CA PRO A 141 -17.28 -6.25 8.85
C PRO A 141 -17.18 -6.01 7.34
N ASP A 142 -18.26 -6.29 6.61
CA ASP A 142 -18.32 -6.06 5.16
C ASP A 142 -18.04 -4.60 4.79
N GLU A 143 -18.49 -3.65 5.61
CA GLU A 143 -18.24 -2.21 5.42
C GLU A 143 -16.73 -1.87 5.46
N TYR A 144 -15.93 -2.60 6.26
CA TYR A 144 -14.47 -2.42 6.30
C TYR A 144 -13.83 -2.97 5.03
N LEU A 145 -14.28 -4.13 4.58
CA LEU A 145 -13.77 -4.75 3.35
C LEU A 145 -14.10 -3.91 2.12
N HIS A 146 -15.29 -3.30 2.06
CA HIS A 146 -15.65 -2.38 1.00
C HIS A 146 -14.74 -1.15 0.98
N TYR A 147 -14.55 -0.52 2.15
CA TYR A 147 -13.64 0.60 2.31
C TYR A 147 -12.22 0.24 1.82
N ALA A 148 -11.69 -0.88 2.31
CA ALA A 148 -10.36 -1.36 1.92
C ALA A 148 -10.23 -1.64 0.42
N ALA A 149 -11.29 -2.15 -0.22
CA ALA A 149 -11.29 -2.36 -1.66
C ALA A 149 -11.31 -1.04 -2.46
N GLU A 150 -11.98 0.00 -1.96
CA GLU A 150 -11.96 1.34 -2.59
C GLU A 150 -10.58 1.99 -2.55
N ASP A 151 -9.75 1.71 -1.52
CA ASP A 151 -8.41 2.29 -1.39
C ASP A 151 -7.42 1.80 -2.46
N VAL A 152 -7.74 0.70 -3.17
CA VAL A 152 -6.90 0.18 -4.27
C VAL A 152 -7.57 0.26 -5.65
N GLU A 153 -8.89 0.49 -5.72
CA GLU A 153 -9.68 0.41 -6.96
C GLU A 153 -9.11 1.29 -8.09
N TYR A 154 -8.65 2.49 -7.74
CA TYR A 154 -8.18 3.47 -8.72
C TYR A 154 -6.66 3.55 -8.85
N LEU A 155 -5.88 2.73 -8.14
CA LEU A 155 -4.42 2.82 -8.19
C LEU A 155 -3.86 2.52 -9.58
N LEU A 156 -4.30 1.42 -10.20
CA LEU A 156 -3.83 1.05 -11.53
C LEU A 156 -4.30 2.02 -12.62
N PRO A 157 -5.59 2.42 -12.68
CA PRO A 157 -6.03 3.48 -13.58
C PRO A 157 -5.28 4.81 -13.39
N ALA A 158 -5.02 5.19 -12.13
CA ALA A 158 -4.26 6.41 -11.82
C ALA A 158 -2.81 6.32 -12.32
N ARG A 159 -2.16 5.18 -12.10
CA ARG A 159 -0.80 4.91 -12.64
C ARG A 159 -0.77 5.06 -14.15
N GLU A 160 -1.74 4.51 -14.86
CA GLU A 160 -1.80 4.59 -16.31
C GLU A 160 -1.94 6.05 -16.78
N MET A 161 -2.93 6.79 -16.26
CA MET A 161 -3.15 8.19 -16.62
C MET A 161 -1.98 9.10 -16.26
N LEU A 162 -1.41 8.95 -15.05
CA LEU A 162 -0.27 9.76 -14.61
C LEU A 162 0.98 9.40 -15.41
N GLY A 163 1.21 8.10 -15.66
CA GLY A 163 2.33 7.60 -16.45
C GLY A 163 2.34 8.16 -17.87
N GLU A 164 1.19 8.13 -18.55
CA GLU A 164 1.06 8.74 -19.88
C GLU A 164 1.35 10.27 -19.89
N GLN A 165 0.88 10.98 -18.88
CA GLN A 165 1.11 12.43 -18.77
C GLN A 165 2.59 12.73 -18.48
N LEU A 166 3.24 11.91 -17.64
CA LEU A 166 4.67 12.02 -17.33
C LEU A 166 5.53 11.70 -18.56
N ASP A 167 5.18 10.66 -19.32
CA ASP A 167 5.90 10.28 -20.53
C ASP A 167 5.84 11.40 -21.57
N LYS A 168 4.67 11.97 -21.83
CA LYS A 168 4.48 13.14 -22.72
C LYS A 168 5.33 14.35 -22.30
N LYS A 169 5.68 14.45 -21.01
CA LYS A 169 6.54 15.53 -20.46
C LYS A 169 8.01 15.11 -20.31
N GLY A 170 8.37 13.87 -20.67
CA GLY A 170 9.72 13.32 -20.48
C GLY A 170 10.12 13.17 -19.01
N ARG A 171 9.15 12.94 -18.11
CA ARG A 171 9.36 12.87 -16.65
C ARG A 171 9.04 11.51 -16.05
N LEU A 172 8.67 10.50 -16.84
CA LEU A 172 8.30 9.19 -16.34
C LEU A 172 9.46 8.55 -15.56
N ALA A 173 10.67 8.61 -16.10
CA ALA A 173 11.86 8.09 -15.41
C ALA A 173 12.11 8.76 -14.06
N TRP A 174 11.82 10.06 -13.91
CA TRP A 174 11.94 10.75 -12.61
C TRP A 174 10.94 10.19 -11.58
N ALA A 175 9.71 9.90 -12.01
CA ALA A 175 8.70 9.33 -11.12
C ALA A 175 9.10 7.92 -10.66
N GLU A 176 9.70 7.13 -11.54
CA GLU A 176 10.22 5.80 -11.22
C GLU A 176 11.43 5.90 -10.27
N GLU A 177 12.38 6.79 -10.52
CA GLU A 177 13.55 7.03 -9.67
C GLU A 177 13.15 7.53 -8.28
N ASP A 178 12.26 8.54 -8.20
CA ASP A 178 11.80 9.09 -6.93
C ASP A 178 10.97 8.07 -6.14
N SER A 179 10.12 7.28 -6.81
CA SER A 179 9.39 6.19 -6.17
C SER A 179 10.34 5.11 -5.63
N ALA A 180 11.39 4.76 -6.37
CA ALA A 180 12.37 3.76 -5.96
C ALA A 180 13.14 4.15 -4.68
N MET A 181 13.19 5.43 -4.32
CA MET A 181 13.77 5.87 -3.04
C MET A 181 13.03 5.27 -1.84
N LEU A 182 11.77 4.87 -2.00
CA LEU A 182 11.01 4.16 -0.96
C LEU A 182 11.53 2.74 -0.70
N LEU A 183 12.37 2.20 -1.58
CA LEU A 183 12.93 0.85 -1.44
C LEU A 183 14.26 0.81 -0.67
N ASP A 184 14.70 1.92 -0.10
CA ASP A 184 15.88 1.94 0.76
C ASP A 184 15.56 1.31 2.13
N PRO A 185 16.12 0.12 2.47
CA PRO A 185 15.88 -0.54 3.75
C PRO A 185 16.24 0.33 4.95
N ALA A 186 17.18 1.26 4.81
CA ALA A 186 17.59 2.16 5.88
C ALA A 186 16.45 3.08 6.36
N LEU A 187 15.39 3.26 5.55
CA LEU A 187 14.20 4.01 5.94
C LEU A 187 13.36 3.26 6.99
N TYR A 188 13.48 1.92 7.05
CA TYR A 188 12.60 1.03 7.81
C TYR A 188 13.34 0.24 8.90
N ASP A 189 14.65 0.22 8.82
CA ASP A 189 15.52 -0.49 9.78
C ASP A 189 15.70 0.37 11.04
N VAL A 190 14.67 0.37 11.88
CA VAL A 190 14.63 1.20 13.09
C VAL A 190 14.94 0.34 14.31
N ASP A 191 16.09 0.60 14.96
CA ASP A 191 16.38 0.03 16.27
C ASP A 191 15.40 0.61 17.33
N PRO A 192 14.54 -0.23 17.95
CA PRO A 192 13.60 0.23 18.98
C PRO A 192 14.29 0.92 20.15
N LYS A 193 15.54 0.54 20.48
CA LYS A 193 16.32 1.15 21.58
C LYS A 193 16.69 2.60 21.25
N LEU A 194 16.94 2.93 20.00
CA LEU A 194 17.22 4.30 19.57
C LEU A 194 15.97 5.17 19.47
N ALA A 195 14.81 4.55 19.27
CA ALA A 195 13.54 5.26 19.17
C ALA A 195 13.12 5.89 20.51
N ILE A 196 13.52 5.35 21.64
CA ILE A 196 13.28 5.91 22.98
C ILE A 196 13.83 7.34 23.05
N GLY A 197 14.99 7.60 22.45
CA GLY A 197 15.59 8.95 22.41
C GLY A 197 14.79 10.00 21.62
N ARG A 198 13.79 9.58 20.83
CA ARG A 198 12.89 10.47 20.08
C ARG A 198 11.64 10.89 20.86
N LEU A 199 11.35 10.23 21.98
CA LEU A 199 10.22 10.59 22.82
C LEU A 199 10.48 11.93 23.52
N LYS A 200 9.51 12.86 23.44
CA LYS A 200 9.57 14.11 24.21
C LYS A 200 9.67 13.75 25.70
N GLY A 201 10.77 14.12 26.36
CA GLY A 201 11.00 13.81 27.77
C GLY A 201 11.97 12.66 28.07
N ALA A 202 12.35 11.85 27.08
CA ALA A 202 13.31 10.74 27.29
C ALA A 202 14.73 11.20 27.71
N ARG A 203 15.05 12.50 27.55
CA ARG A 203 16.33 13.07 28.00
C ARG A 203 16.37 13.31 29.52
N ASN A 204 15.27 13.12 30.22
CA ASN A 204 15.14 13.32 31.66
C ASN A 204 14.88 12.01 32.43
N MET A 205 15.00 10.88 31.79
CA MET A 205 15.03 9.52 32.37
C MET A 205 16.48 9.00 32.35
#